data_6a030e82c2ada4c2e6b8801674314320
#
_entry.id   6a030e82c2ada4c2e6b8801674314320
#
_cell.length_a   1.000
_cell.length_b   1.000
_cell.length_c   1.000
_cell.angle_alpha   90.00
_cell.angle_beta   90.00
_cell.angle_gamma   90.00
#
_symmetry.space_group_name_H-M   'P 1'
#
loop_
_entity.id
_entity.type
_entity.pdbx_description
1 polymer ?
#
loop_
_entity_poly.entity_id
_entity_poly.type
_entity_poly.pdbx_seq_one_letter_code
_entity_poly.pdbx_strand_id
1 'polypeptide(L)'
;VEDVRTQVKDIEIRKTRGVADNISLKKAWNIMQENNVVTIPSVRPDGTLEGLITVGDITKTYMNIYDSSILSKAHTQYSNIIETLEADIVVGDADVYFDKGKVLIAAANPDLMEFYIEPHDLVILGNRYESQLCAIEMGADCIIVCEGAGVSMTIKKIAQDRGCTVIATTYDTYTAARLINQSMPISYFMTREHLITFNSDDYTDEIREVMASKRHRD
;
A
#
# COMPACT_ATOMS: atom_id res chain seq x y z
N VAL A 1 -9.76 21.82 -50.44
CA VAL A 1 -9.35 22.17 -49.07
C VAL A 1 -9.20 20.83 -48.36
N GLU A 2 -7.97 20.34 -48.21
CA GLU A 2 -7.71 19.18 -47.38
C GLU A 2 -8.08 19.55 -45.94
N ASP A 3 -9.05 18.86 -45.43
CA ASP A 3 -9.48 18.97 -44.02
C ASP A 3 -8.36 18.36 -43.15
N VAL A 4 -7.45 19.20 -42.68
CA VAL A 4 -6.31 18.74 -41.87
C VAL A 4 -6.82 18.43 -40.46
N ARG A 5 -7.17 17.17 -40.22
CA ARG A 5 -7.57 16.69 -38.89
C ARG A 5 -6.33 16.54 -38.03
N THR A 6 -6.43 16.96 -36.74
CA THR A 6 -5.34 16.86 -35.78
C THR A 6 -5.23 15.43 -35.23
N GLN A 7 -4.03 14.88 -35.28
CA GLN A 7 -3.68 13.60 -34.69
C GLN A 7 -3.03 13.80 -33.32
N VAL A 8 -3.01 12.77 -32.49
CA VAL A 8 -2.38 12.81 -31.16
C VAL A 8 -0.91 13.25 -31.24
N LYS A 9 -0.17 12.74 -32.23
CA LYS A 9 1.24 13.11 -32.46
C LYS A 9 1.47 14.60 -32.78
N ASP A 10 0.44 15.33 -33.19
CA ASP A 10 0.51 16.74 -33.57
C ASP A 10 0.26 17.70 -32.42
N ILE A 11 -0.12 17.17 -31.26
CA ILE A 11 -0.37 17.94 -30.03
C ILE A 11 0.69 17.65 -28.96
N GLU A 12 0.89 18.64 -28.10
CA GLU A 12 1.71 18.44 -26.90
C GLU A 12 0.94 17.59 -25.90
N ILE A 13 1.48 16.40 -25.60
CA ILE A 13 0.94 15.53 -24.56
C ILE A 13 1.87 15.50 -23.37
N ARG A 14 1.26 15.57 -22.20
CA ARG A 14 1.98 15.39 -20.95
C ARG A 14 2.37 13.93 -20.80
N LYS A 15 3.67 13.66 -20.78
CA LYS A 15 4.17 12.33 -20.53
C LYS A 15 4.14 12.04 -19.03
N THR A 16 3.45 10.97 -18.64
CA THR A 16 3.40 10.52 -17.26
C THR A 16 4.22 9.24 -17.15
N ARG A 17 5.10 9.20 -16.15
CA ARG A 17 5.90 8.01 -15.88
C ARG A 17 5.01 6.93 -15.25
N GLY A 18 5.08 5.72 -15.80
CA GLY A 18 4.42 4.55 -15.22
C GLY A 18 5.11 4.09 -13.94
N VAL A 19 4.32 3.45 -13.08
CA VAL A 19 4.79 2.87 -11.82
C VAL A 19 4.50 1.39 -11.78
N ALA A 20 5.24 0.65 -10.93
CA ALA A 20 4.95 -0.75 -10.67
C ALA A 20 3.67 -0.88 -9.83
N ASP A 21 2.98 -2.00 -9.96
CA ASP A 21 1.70 -2.26 -9.28
C ASP A 21 1.83 -2.50 -7.77
N ASN A 22 3.03 -2.71 -7.28
CA ASN A 22 3.32 -3.01 -5.88
C ASN A 22 3.67 -1.77 -5.03
N ILE A 23 3.69 -0.57 -5.62
CA ILE A 23 3.90 0.63 -4.82
C ILE A 23 2.73 0.85 -3.86
N SER A 24 3.01 1.49 -2.72
CA SER A 24 1.99 1.81 -1.74
C SER A 24 1.04 2.92 -2.21
N LEU A 25 -0.17 2.94 -1.67
CA LEU A 25 -1.10 4.05 -1.84
C LEU A 25 -0.44 5.38 -1.43
N LYS A 26 0.34 5.39 -0.35
CA LYS A 26 1.07 6.58 0.11
C LYS A 26 2.06 7.08 -0.92
N LYS A 27 2.85 6.18 -1.51
CA LYS A 27 3.81 6.54 -2.56
C LYS A 27 3.11 7.05 -3.81
N ALA A 28 2.02 6.40 -4.23
CA ALA A 28 1.22 6.86 -5.36
C ALA A 28 0.67 8.26 -5.12
N TRP A 29 0.12 8.53 -3.94
CA TRP A 29 -0.33 9.86 -3.55
C TRP A 29 0.78 10.90 -3.62
N ASN A 30 1.95 10.61 -3.08
CA ASN A 30 3.09 11.54 -3.14
C ASN A 30 3.50 11.85 -4.58
N ILE A 31 3.58 10.84 -5.45
CA ILE A 31 3.88 11.02 -6.88
C ILE A 31 2.84 11.93 -7.54
N MET A 32 1.56 11.73 -7.25
CA MET A 32 0.48 12.57 -7.78
C MET A 32 0.65 14.02 -7.35
N GLN A 33 0.96 14.26 -6.08
CA GLN A 33 1.15 15.62 -5.55
C GLN A 33 2.38 16.29 -6.15
N GLU A 34 3.51 15.60 -6.20
CA GLU A 34 4.76 16.13 -6.74
C GLU A 34 4.66 16.49 -8.23
N ASN A 35 3.92 15.71 -9.00
CA ASN A 35 3.77 15.90 -10.44
C ASN A 35 2.49 16.64 -10.83
N ASN A 36 1.66 17.00 -9.87
CA ASN A 36 0.35 17.65 -10.08
C ASN A 36 -0.50 16.88 -11.11
N VAL A 37 -0.63 15.59 -10.90
CA VAL A 37 -1.46 14.68 -11.70
C VAL A 37 -2.51 14.01 -10.81
N VAL A 38 -3.59 13.55 -11.39
CA VAL A 38 -4.71 12.88 -10.70
C VAL A 38 -4.84 11.41 -11.07
N THR A 39 -4.05 10.97 -12.02
CA THR A 39 -4.03 9.59 -12.52
C THR A 39 -2.60 9.16 -12.78
N ILE A 40 -2.26 7.93 -12.40
CA ILE A 40 -0.95 7.33 -12.69
C ILE A 40 -1.18 5.97 -13.35
N PRO A 41 -0.52 5.69 -14.50
CA PRO A 41 -0.54 4.36 -15.08
C PRO A 41 0.36 3.40 -14.31
N SER A 42 -0.13 2.19 -14.07
CA SER A 42 0.69 1.07 -13.64
C SER A 42 1.15 0.29 -14.86
N VAL A 43 2.45 0.04 -14.93
CA VAL A 43 3.07 -0.64 -16.07
C VAL A 43 3.84 -1.87 -15.62
N ARG A 44 3.82 -2.90 -16.48
CA ARG A 44 4.63 -4.11 -16.28
C ARG A 44 6.10 -3.83 -16.58
N PRO A 45 7.03 -4.72 -16.18
CA PRO A 45 8.46 -4.56 -16.50
C PRO A 45 8.76 -4.43 -18.00
N ASP A 46 7.92 -4.99 -18.87
CA ASP A 46 8.04 -4.87 -20.32
C ASP A 46 7.50 -3.53 -20.88
N GLY A 47 6.98 -2.66 -20.01
CA GLY A 47 6.43 -1.36 -20.38
C GLY A 47 4.96 -1.36 -20.80
N THR A 48 4.28 -2.53 -20.78
CA THR A 48 2.86 -2.60 -21.13
C THR A 48 1.98 -2.09 -20.00
N LEU A 49 0.87 -1.44 -20.37
CA LEU A 49 -0.10 -0.91 -19.41
C LEU A 49 -0.80 -2.06 -18.68
N GLU A 50 -0.78 -2.02 -17.34
CA GLU A 50 -1.47 -2.99 -16.49
C GLU A 50 -2.77 -2.44 -15.91
N GLY A 51 -2.76 -1.18 -15.50
CA GLY A 51 -3.89 -0.54 -14.87
C GLY A 51 -3.69 0.94 -14.65
N LEU A 52 -4.70 1.58 -14.07
CA LEU A 52 -4.67 2.99 -13.69
C LEU A 52 -5.07 3.14 -12.22
N ILE A 53 -4.36 3.98 -11.50
CA ILE A 53 -4.74 4.43 -10.16
C ILE A 53 -5.03 5.93 -10.20
N THR A 54 -6.18 6.32 -9.64
CA THR A 54 -6.62 7.71 -9.61
C THR A 54 -6.67 8.26 -8.19
N VAL A 55 -6.67 9.58 -8.05
CA VAL A 55 -6.97 10.24 -6.75
C VAL A 55 -8.31 9.76 -6.20
N GLY A 56 -9.31 9.55 -7.08
CA GLY A 56 -10.61 9.02 -6.68
C GLY A 56 -10.53 7.63 -6.06
N ASP A 57 -9.70 6.73 -6.60
CA ASP A 57 -9.48 5.40 -6.03
C ASP A 57 -8.85 5.49 -4.63
N ILE A 58 -7.85 6.34 -4.46
CA ILE A 58 -7.20 6.57 -3.16
C ILE A 58 -8.19 7.18 -2.17
N THR A 59 -8.96 8.17 -2.59
CA THR A 59 -9.96 8.82 -1.71
C THR A 59 -11.03 7.84 -1.24
N LYS A 60 -11.50 6.95 -2.11
CA LYS A 60 -12.47 5.92 -1.73
C LYS A 60 -11.96 5.02 -0.61
N THR A 61 -10.66 4.73 -0.56
CA THR A 61 -10.09 3.88 0.50
C THR A 61 -10.24 4.50 1.89
N TYR A 62 -10.28 5.83 1.99
CA TYR A 62 -10.50 6.53 3.27
C TYR A 62 -11.96 6.63 3.65
N MET A 63 -12.85 6.61 2.68
CA MET A 63 -14.29 6.71 2.92
C MET A 63 -14.94 5.36 3.19
N ASN A 64 -14.33 4.29 2.75
CA ASN A 64 -14.82 2.93 2.97
C ASN A 64 -14.37 2.41 4.34
N ILE A 65 -15.26 1.67 4.98
CA ILE A 65 -14.93 0.92 6.21
C ILE A 65 -14.42 -0.44 5.79
N TYR A 66 -13.17 -0.72 6.13
CA TYR A 66 -12.56 -2.02 5.93
C TYR A 66 -12.43 -2.76 7.25
N ASP A 67 -12.49 -4.08 7.19
CA ASP A 67 -12.21 -4.90 8.36
C ASP A 67 -10.70 -4.95 8.67
N SER A 68 -10.35 -5.51 9.82
CA SER A 68 -8.96 -5.59 10.27
C SER A 68 -8.07 -6.51 9.41
N SER A 69 -8.65 -7.28 8.49
CA SER A 69 -7.92 -8.19 7.59
C SER A 69 -7.63 -7.58 6.21
N ILE A 70 -8.00 -6.32 5.96
CA ILE A 70 -7.80 -5.69 4.64
C ILE A 70 -6.32 -5.68 4.23
N LEU A 71 -5.42 -5.43 5.17
CA LEU A 71 -3.98 -5.34 4.89
C LEU A 71 -3.41 -6.65 4.34
N SER A 72 -3.84 -7.78 4.90
CA SER A 72 -3.44 -9.11 4.41
C SER A 72 -4.15 -9.50 3.13
N LYS A 73 -5.43 -9.18 2.98
CA LYS A 73 -6.18 -9.40 1.74
C LYS A 73 -5.57 -8.64 0.56
N ALA A 74 -5.02 -7.47 0.79
CA ALA A 74 -4.33 -6.68 -0.22
C ALA A 74 -2.92 -7.19 -0.55
N HIS A 75 -2.41 -8.21 0.14
CA HIS A 75 -1.04 -8.72 0.01
C HIS A 75 0.01 -7.61 0.18
N THR A 76 0.00 -6.98 1.35
CA THR A 76 0.88 -5.85 1.63
C THR A 76 2.29 -6.34 1.98
N GLN A 77 3.28 -5.89 1.23
CA GLN A 77 4.68 -6.19 1.47
C GLN A 77 5.21 -5.41 2.66
N TYR A 78 6.04 -6.02 3.49
CA TYR A 78 6.61 -5.35 4.67
C TYR A 78 7.43 -4.12 4.29
N SER A 79 8.09 -4.12 3.14
CA SER A 79 8.79 -2.93 2.63
C SER A 79 7.88 -1.70 2.48
N ASN A 80 6.64 -1.90 2.08
CA ASN A 80 5.65 -0.82 2.00
C ASN A 80 5.25 -0.30 3.39
N ILE A 81 5.12 -1.19 4.35
CA ILE A 81 4.82 -0.82 5.76
C ILE A 81 5.99 -0.03 6.34
N ILE A 82 7.21 -0.49 6.13
CA ILE A 82 8.44 0.18 6.58
C ILE A 82 8.53 1.59 6.00
N GLU A 83 8.33 1.75 4.70
CA GLU A 83 8.34 3.05 4.03
C GLU A 83 7.24 3.98 4.57
N THR A 84 6.02 3.47 4.69
CA THR A 84 4.86 4.26 5.15
C THR A 84 4.98 4.73 6.59
N LEU A 85 5.51 3.90 7.47
CA LEU A 85 5.70 4.21 8.89
C LEU A 85 7.06 4.84 9.20
N GLU A 86 7.87 5.14 8.19
CA GLU A 86 9.23 5.63 8.37
C GLU A 86 10.00 4.77 9.37
N ALA A 87 9.88 3.46 9.21
CA ALA A 87 10.31 2.45 10.16
C ALA A 87 11.58 1.74 9.71
N ASP A 88 12.16 0.99 10.64
CA ASP A 88 13.27 0.08 10.39
C ASP A 88 12.82 -1.36 10.60
N ILE A 89 13.35 -2.27 9.77
CA ILE A 89 13.20 -3.69 10.04
C ILE A 89 14.25 -4.15 11.04
N VAL A 90 13.79 -4.79 12.11
CA VAL A 90 14.66 -5.27 13.18
C VAL A 90 14.93 -6.76 13.06
N VAL A 91 13.89 -7.53 12.71
CA VAL A 91 13.96 -8.98 12.44
C VAL A 91 13.11 -9.30 11.23
N GLY A 92 13.62 -10.13 10.34
CA GLY A 92 12.90 -10.62 9.19
C GLY A 92 13.36 -10.04 7.88
N ASP A 93 12.58 -10.26 6.83
CA ASP A 93 12.85 -9.87 5.47
C ASP A 93 11.76 -8.88 4.98
N ALA A 94 12.18 -7.69 4.55
CA ALA A 94 11.28 -6.65 4.06
C ALA A 94 10.54 -7.05 2.75
N ASP A 95 11.05 -8.01 2.01
CA ASP A 95 10.45 -8.47 0.75
C ASP A 95 9.30 -9.46 0.94
N VAL A 96 9.10 -9.95 2.15
CA VAL A 96 7.99 -10.84 2.53
C VAL A 96 6.68 -10.06 2.59
N TYR A 97 5.59 -10.74 2.30
CA TYR A 97 4.23 -10.18 2.30
C TYR A 97 3.47 -10.56 3.56
N PHE A 98 2.72 -9.61 4.09
CA PHE A 98 1.67 -9.87 5.05
C PHE A 98 0.42 -10.28 4.29
N ASP A 99 0.10 -11.56 4.28
CA ASP A 99 -0.94 -12.17 3.44
C ASP A 99 -1.97 -12.99 4.21
N LYS A 100 -1.84 -13.07 5.53
CA LYS A 100 -2.76 -13.77 6.43
C LYS A 100 -2.97 -12.96 7.69
N GLY A 101 -4.07 -13.24 8.39
CA GLY A 101 -4.35 -12.63 9.68
C GLY A 101 -4.93 -11.21 9.61
N LYS A 102 -5.06 -10.62 10.78
CA LYS A 102 -5.62 -9.29 10.96
C LYS A 102 -4.63 -8.36 11.64
N VAL A 103 -4.87 -7.08 11.51
CA VAL A 103 -4.16 -6.04 12.26
C VAL A 103 -4.90 -5.76 13.55
N LEU A 104 -4.18 -5.73 14.66
CA LEU A 104 -4.73 -5.33 15.94
C LEU A 104 -3.74 -4.46 16.74
N ILE A 105 -4.30 -3.67 17.66
CA ILE A 105 -3.53 -2.84 18.58
C ILE A 105 -3.57 -3.50 19.94
N ALA A 106 -2.40 -3.77 20.48
CA ALA A 106 -2.27 -4.36 21.82
C ALA A 106 -2.45 -3.29 22.90
N ALA A 107 -3.69 -3.04 23.28
CA ALA A 107 -4.06 -2.05 24.30
C ALA A 107 -4.41 -2.69 25.66
N ALA A 108 -4.44 -4.02 25.75
CA ALA A 108 -4.79 -4.74 26.96
C ALA A 108 -3.55 -5.22 27.74
N ASN A 109 -3.78 -5.69 28.96
CA ASN A 109 -2.75 -6.41 29.70
C ASN A 109 -2.34 -7.68 28.97
N PRO A 110 -1.07 -8.14 29.11
CA PRO A 110 -0.60 -9.36 28.47
C PRO A 110 -1.50 -10.58 28.68
N ASP A 111 -2.01 -10.76 29.89
CA ASP A 111 -2.92 -11.87 30.24
C ASP A 111 -4.22 -11.87 29.43
N LEU A 112 -4.68 -10.69 29.01
CA LEU A 112 -5.87 -10.53 28.16
C LEU A 112 -5.55 -10.59 26.66
N MET A 113 -4.33 -10.27 26.30
CA MET A 113 -3.89 -10.29 24.89
C MET A 113 -3.95 -11.69 24.29
N GLU A 114 -3.72 -12.73 25.07
CA GLU A 114 -3.82 -14.13 24.64
C GLU A 114 -5.19 -14.49 24.06
N PHE A 115 -6.25 -13.78 24.46
CA PHE A 115 -7.60 -14.03 23.95
C PHE A 115 -7.89 -13.33 22.61
N TYR A 116 -7.07 -12.35 22.23
CA TYR A 116 -7.32 -11.52 21.05
C TYR A 116 -6.36 -11.80 19.89
N ILE A 117 -5.12 -12.22 20.20
CA ILE A 117 -4.09 -12.48 19.20
C ILE A 117 -4.26 -13.90 18.68
N GLU A 118 -4.36 -14.00 17.38
CA GLU A 118 -4.41 -15.27 16.65
C GLU A 118 -3.12 -15.47 15.83
N PRO A 119 -2.79 -16.73 15.47
CA PRO A 119 -1.68 -16.98 14.56
C PRO A 119 -1.81 -16.15 13.27
N HIS A 120 -0.66 -15.66 12.80
CA HIS A 120 -0.53 -14.82 11.60
C HIS A 120 -0.99 -13.36 11.72
N ASP A 121 -1.42 -12.93 12.90
CA ASP A 121 -1.79 -11.53 13.11
C ASP A 121 -0.58 -10.57 13.01
N LEU A 122 -0.87 -9.32 12.66
CA LEU A 122 0.06 -8.20 12.78
C LEU A 122 -0.35 -7.37 14.00
N VAL A 123 0.54 -7.22 14.97
CA VAL A 123 0.24 -6.58 16.24
C VAL A 123 1.02 -5.27 16.38
N ILE A 124 0.30 -4.17 16.51
CA ILE A 124 0.86 -2.85 16.80
C ILE A 124 0.90 -2.68 18.32
N LEU A 125 2.08 -2.44 18.86
CA LEU A 125 2.31 -2.39 20.30
C LEU A 125 3.42 -1.40 20.67
N GLY A 126 3.57 -1.16 21.95
CA GLY A 126 4.57 -0.25 22.51
C GLY A 126 5.80 -0.98 23.08
N ASN A 127 6.33 -0.41 24.16
CA ASN A 127 7.62 -0.80 24.75
C ASN A 127 7.55 -1.89 25.81
N ARG A 128 6.39 -2.45 26.09
CA ARG A 128 6.26 -3.50 27.10
C ARG A 128 6.81 -4.82 26.61
N TYR A 129 7.85 -5.30 27.27
CA TYR A 129 8.48 -6.58 26.99
C TYR A 129 7.48 -7.75 26.95
N GLU A 130 6.61 -7.82 27.96
CA GLU A 130 5.63 -8.89 28.11
C GLU A 130 4.62 -8.89 26.97
N SER A 131 4.22 -7.73 26.49
CA SER A 131 3.32 -7.60 25.35
C SER A 131 3.97 -8.06 24.05
N GLN A 132 5.22 -7.69 23.84
CA GLN A 132 6.00 -8.13 22.67
C GLN A 132 6.18 -9.66 22.69
N LEU A 133 6.56 -10.21 23.84
CA LEU A 133 6.73 -11.65 24.01
C LEU A 133 5.43 -12.41 23.76
N CYS A 134 4.33 -11.95 24.37
CA CYS A 134 3.01 -12.56 24.20
C CYS A 134 2.61 -12.61 22.73
N ALA A 135 2.73 -11.52 21.99
CA ALA A 135 2.37 -11.47 20.58
C ALA A 135 3.17 -12.49 19.75
N ILE A 136 4.47 -12.58 19.99
CA ILE A 136 5.34 -13.54 19.29
C ILE A 136 4.96 -14.98 19.63
N GLU A 137 4.74 -15.27 20.90
CA GLU A 137 4.37 -16.63 21.37
C GLU A 137 3.00 -17.07 20.90
N MET A 138 2.07 -16.14 20.68
CA MET A 138 0.75 -16.43 20.10
C MET A 138 0.80 -16.66 18.60
N GLY A 139 1.96 -16.54 17.97
CA GLY A 139 2.15 -16.84 16.56
C GLY A 139 1.93 -15.67 15.61
N ALA A 140 2.05 -14.43 16.10
CA ALA A 140 1.99 -13.27 15.22
C ALA A 140 3.03 -13.36 14.10
N ASP A 141 2.65 -13.01 12.87
CA ASP A 141 3.57 -12.93 11.75
C ASP A 141 4.44 -11.67 11.82
N CYS A 142 3.91 -10.61 12.42
CA CYS A 142 4.60 -9.34 12.57
C CYS A 142 4.20 -8.63 13.84
N ILE A 143 5.18 -7.98 14.47
CA ILE A 143 4.94 -6.96 15.49
C ILE A 143 5.53 -5.63 15.04
N ILE A 144 4.81 -4.55 15.29
CA ILE A 144 5.28 -3.19 15.06
C ILE A 144 5.47 -2.53 16.42
N VAL A 145 6.75 -2.29 16.75
CA VAL A 145 7.14 -1.67 18.02
C VAL A 145 7.19 -0.16 17.82
N CYS A 146 6.33 0.55 18.52
CA CYS A 146 6.11 1.98 18.38
C CYS A 146 6.89 2.82 19.41
N GLU A 147 6.80 4.15 19.25
CA GLU A 147 7.33 5.16 20.18
C GLU A 147 8.86 5.20 20.29
N GLY A 148 9.56 4.69 19.29
CA GLY A 148 11.02 4.63 19.30
C GLY A 148 11.59 3.70 20.38
N ALA A 149 10.76 2.78 20.89
CA ALA A 149 11.19 1.82 21.89
C ALA A 149 12.24 0.85 21.31
N GLY A 150 13.29 0.61 22.08
CA GLY A 150 14.29 -0.39 21.73
C GLY A 150 13.70 -1.80 21.82
N VAL A 151 14.15 -2.68 20.96
CA VAL A 151 13.82 -4.10 20.99
C VAL A 151 14.98 -4.85 21.63
N SER A 152 14.72 -5.60 22.72
CA SER A 152 15.76 -6.35 23.42
C SER A 152 16.33 -7.47 22.55
N MET A 153 17.57 -7.87 22.84
CA MET A 153 18.20 -8.99 22.15
C MET A 153 17.43 -10.30 22.34
N THR A 154 16.81 -10.49 23.50
CA THR A 154 15.98 -11.66 23.79
C THR A 154 14.75 -11.70 22.88
N ILE A 155 14.04 -10.58 22.74
CA ILE A 155 12.89 -10.47 21.83
C ILE A 155 13.32 -10.71 20.38
N LYS A 156 14.43 -10.12 19.93
CA LYS A 156 14.96 -10.34 18.57
C LYS A 156 15.20 -11.82 18.29
N LYS A 157 15.81 -12.52 19.25
CA LYS A 157 16.10 -13.95 19.10
C LYS A 157 14.84 -14.80 19.05
N ILE A 158 13.89 -14.56 19.94
CA ILE A 158 12.63 -15.31 19.98
C ILE A 158 11.83 -15.04 18.69
N ALA A 159 11.75 -13.80 18.23
CA ALA A 159 11.10 -13.44 17.00
C ALA A 159 11.74 -14.15 15.79
N GLN A 160 13.06 -14.19 15.73
CA GLN A 160 13.79 -14.88 14.68
C GLN A 160 13.53 -16.39 14.69
N ASP A 161 13.54 -17.03 15.87
CA ASP A 161 13.29 -18.46 16.03
C ASP A 161 11.83 -18.82 15.67
N ARG A 162 10.90 -17.91 15.90
CA ARG A 162 9.46 -18.10 15.60
C ARG A 162 9.05 -17.63 14.22
N GLY A 163 9.95 -17.03 13.45
CA GLY A 163 9.62 -16.47 12.13
C GLY A 163 8.72 -15.23 12.20
N CYS A 164 8.76 -14.48 13.30
CA CYS A 164 8.00 -13.24 13.46
C CYS A 164 8.83 -12.05 12.96
N THR A 165 8.28 -11.27 12.04
CA THR A 165 8.88 -10.02 11.59
C THR A 165 8.72 -8.95 12.66
N VAL A 166 9.80 -8.22 12.95
CA VAL A 166 9.80 -7.10 13.89
C VAL A 166 10.16 -5.82 13.16
N ILE A 167 9.26 -4.87 13.20
CA ILE A 167 9.40 -3.54 12.61
C ILE A 167 9.33 -2.52 13.74
N ALA A 168 10.25 -1.55 13.75
CA ALA A 168 10.29 -0.49 14.77
C ALA A 168 10.06 0.89 14.13
N THR A 169 9.17 1.65 14.70
CA THR A 169 8.86 3.03 14.28
C THR A 169 8.93 3.99 15.46
N THR A 170 9.24 5.25 15.17
CA THR A 170 9.17 6.34 16.16
C THR A 170 7.74 6.85 16.37
N TYR A 171 6.82 6.55 15.47
CA TYR A 171 5.40 6.90 15.64
C TYR A 171 4.79 6.21 16.84
N ASP A 172 3.81 6.85 17.47
CA ASP A 172 2.97 6.22 18.49
C ASP A 172 2.01 5.18 17.87
N THR A 173 1.37 4.39 18.74
CA THR A 173 0.48 3.32 18.28
C THR A 173 -0.74 3.83 17.50
N TYR A 174 -1.29 4.97 17.91
CA TYR A 174 -2.40 5.60 17.20
C TYR A 174 -2.00 6.03 15.78
N THR A 175 -0.89 6.73 15.64
CA THR A 175 -0.38 7.19 14.36
C THR A 175 -0.04 6.01 13.45
N ALA A 176 0.65 4.99 13.97
CA ALA A 176 0.96 3.78 13.21
C ALA A 176 -0.31 3.07 12.73
N ALA A 177 -1.29 2.88 13.59
CA ALA A 177 -2.56 2.25 13.23
C ALA A 177 -3.35 3.05 12.18
N ARG A 178 -3.29 4.36 12.25
CA ARG A 178 -3.94 5.24 11.27
C ARG A 178 -3.27 5.17 9.91
N LEU A 179 -1.95 5.13 9.87
CA LEU A 179 -1.17 5.20 8.63
C LEU A 179 -1.00 3.86 7.93
N ILE A 180 -1.08 2.74 8.64
CA ILE A 180 -0.68 1.44 8.11
C ILE A 180 -1.46 1.03 6.86
N ASN A 181 -2.73 1.40 6.74
CA ASN A 181 -3.52 1.09 5.56
C ASN A 181 -3.05 1.83 4.29
N GLN A 182 -2.29 2.92 4.45
CA GLN A 182 -1.66 3.62 3.32
C GLN A 182 -0.52 2.82 2.69
N SER A 183 -0.05 1.76 3.35
CA SER A 183 0.98 0.87 2.85
C SER A 183 0.46 -0.17 1.85
N MET A 184 -0.84 -0.34 1.74
CA MET A 184 -1.43 -1.30 0.81
C MET A 184 -1.02 -0.99 -0.63
N PRO A 185 -0.75 -2.03 -1.46
CA PRO A 185 -0.32 -1.82 -2.83
C PRO A 185 -1.46 -1.27 -3.70
N ILE A 186 -1.12 -0.45 -4.68
CA ILE A 186 -2.10 0.08 -5.64
C ILE A 186 -2.79 -1.01 -6.45
N SER A 187 -2.14 -2.16 -6.63
CA SER A 187 -2.67 -3.32 -7.35
C SER A 187 -4.04 -3.77 -6.86
N TYR A 188 -4.31 -3.60 -5.57
CA TYR A 188 -5.58 -3.98 -4.97
C TYR A 188 -6.73 -3.00 -5.31
N PHE A 189 -6.41 -1.76 -5.66
CA PHE A 189 -7.39 -0.68 -5.85
C PHE A 189 -7.45 -0.14 -7.28
N MET A 190 -6.43 -0.40 -8.10
CA MET A 190 -6.37 0.14 -9.47
C MET A 190 -7.39 -0.50 -10.39
N THR A 191 -7.79 0.25 -11.42
CA THR A 191 -8.63 -0.24 -12.50
C THR A 191 -7.77 -1.00 -13.51
N ARG A 192 -8.11 -2.25 -13.78
CA ARG A 192 -7.39 -3.14 -14.71
C ARG A 192 -8.17 -3.46 -15.98
N GLU A 193 -9.50 -3.40 -15.92
CA GLU A 193 -10.38 -3.79 -17.00
C GLU A 193 -10.96 -2.57 -17.72
N HIS A 194 -11.32 -2.79 -18.97
CA HIS A 194 -11.93 -1.76 -19.82
C HIS A 194 -11.06 -0.49 -19.99
N LEU A 195 -9.75 -0.67 -19.96
CA LEU A 195 -8.81 0.40 -20.27
C LEU A 195 -8.91 0.78 -21.74
N ILE A 196 -9.09 2.08 -22.00
CA ILE A 196 -9.16 2.61 -23.37
C ILE A 196 -7.80 3.21 -23.70
N THR A 197 -7.21 2.75 -24.79
CA THR A 197 -5.94 3.24 -25.30
C THR A 197 -6.08 3.76 -26.71
N PHE A 198 -5.24 4.72 -27.06
CA PHE A 198 -5.19 5.33 -28.39
C PHE A 198 -3.75 5.32 -28.91
N ASN A 199 -3.61 5.34 -30.22
CA ASN A 199 -2.33 5.44 -30.86
C ASN A 199 -1.99 6.91 -31.18
N SER A 200 -0.72 7.19 -31.38
CA SER A 200 -0.26 8.54 -31.76
C SER A 200 -0.82 9.03 -33.07
N ASP A 201 -1.23 8.11 -33.94
CA ASP A 201 -1.82 8.40 -35.27
C ASP A 201 -3.35 8.57 -35.24
N ASP A 202 -3.98 8.29 -34.10
CA ASP A 202 -5.43 8.47 -33.92
C ASP A 202 -5.78 9.96 -33.93
N TYR A 203 -6.99 10.27 -34.40
CA TYR A 203 -7.47 11.64 -34.50
C TYR A 203 -8.08 12.12 -33.19
N THR A 204 -7.78 13.36 -32.82
CA THR A 204 -8.21 13.92 -31.51
C THR A 204 -9.72 14.07 -31.39
N ASP A 205 -10.45 14.31 -32.51
CA ASP A 205 -11.92 14.37 -32.50
C ASP A 205 -12.55 13.01 -32.23
N GLU A 206 -12.02 11.93 -32.78
CA GLU A 206 -12.47 10.56 -32.51
C GLU A 206 -12.23 10.17 -31.04
N ILE A 207 -11.06 10.52 -30.51
CA ILE A 207 -10.74 10.31 -29.08
C ILE A 207 -11.74 11.04 -28.20
N ARG A 208 -12.04 12.30 -28.53
CA ARG A 208 -13.00 13.12 -27.77
C ARG A 208 -14.42 12.52 -27.79
N GLU A 209 -14.84 11.95 -28.92
CA GLU A 209 -16.12 11.25 -29.04
C GLU A 209 -16.16 9.99 -28.16
N VAL A 210 -15.10 9.18 -28.18
CA VAL A 210 -15.00 7.97 -27.35
C VAL A 210 -15.02 8.32 -25.88
N MET A 211 -14.24 9.30 -25.46
CA MET A 211 -14.21 9.77 -24.06
C MET A 211 -15.57 10.28 -23.60
N ALA A 212 -16.27 11.04 -24.44
CA ALA A 212 -17.60 11.53 -24.14
C ALA A 212 -18.62 10.39 -24.01
N SER A 213 -18.60 9.41 -24.93
CA SER A 213 -19.53 8.27 -24.92
C SER A 213 -19.34 7.34 -23.72
N LYS A 214 -18.10 7.19 -23.24
CA LYS A 214 -17.75 6.37 -22.07
C LYS A 214 -17.74 7.16 -20.77
N ARG A 215 -17.98 8.45 -20.78
CA ARG A 215 -17.91 9.37 -19.63
C ARG A 215 -16.55 9.34 -18.94
N HIS A 216 -15.49 9.04 -19.67
CA HIS A 216 -14.13 9.16 -19.18
C HIS A 216 -13.69 10.63 -19.22
N ARG A 217 -12.99 11.04 -18.19
CA ARG A 217 -12.45 12.41 -18.05
C ARG A 217 -10.94 12.48 -18.16
N ASP A 218 -10.27 11.32 -18.08
CA ASP A 218 -8.82 11.20 -18.00
C ASP A 218 -8.25 10.45 -19.20
#